data_ecf633061815854c8459be2e7379ffc1
#
_entry.id   ecf633061815854c8459be2e7379ffc1
#
_cell.length_a   1.000
_cell.length_b   1.000
_cell.length_c   1.000
_cell.angle_alpha   90.00
_cell.angle_beta   90.00
_cell.angle_gamma   90.00
#
_symmetry.space_group_name_H-M   'P 1'
#
loop_
_entity.id
_entity.type
_entity.pdbx_description
1 polymer ?
#
loop_
_entity_poly.entity_id
_entity_poly.type
_entity_poly.pdbx_seq_one_letter_code
_entity_poly.pdbx_strand_id
1 'polypeptide(L)'
;MKRIVKLLNICIISVFLVIQNVSSEEKKIIEKDHEWNFYSGMFDFSDDGKRASLFGIQHQNENLTRESFLGTISPVTGFMVTADSATYAYTGVQAQYKIGKLNIIPSFTPGLYGEGNGKDLGHIVEFKSEVQLSLDIFSNSELGFSYNHISNASLGDKNPGPIVTCLIFLNGSKII
;
A
#
# COMPACT_ATOMS: atom_id res chain seq x y z
N MET A 1 7.77 0.67 27.20
CA MET A 1 8.50 -0.05 26.13
C MET A 1 8.29 -1.58 26.15
N LYS A 2 8.66 -2.35 27.18
CA LYS A 2 8.54 -3.83 27.17
C LYS A 2 7.13 -4.41 26.94
N ARG A 3 6.04 -3.71 27.29
CA ARG A 3 4.66 -4.14 27.07
C ARG A 3 4.20 -3.96 25.61
N ILE A 4 4.63 -2.87 24.94
CA ILE A 4 4.28 -2.57 23.53
C ILE A 4 4.96 -3.57 22.61
N VAL A 5 6.23 -3.91 22.86
CA VAL A 5 6.98 -4.92 22.10
C VAL A 5 6.35 -6.31 22.23
N LYS A 6 5.81 -6.68 23.40
CA LYS A 6 5.08 -7.95 23.59
C LYS A 6 3.75 -7.98 22.81
N LEU A 7 3.01 -6.87 22.78
CA LEU A 7 1.76 -6.77 22.00
C LEU A 7 2.03 -6.84 20.49
N LEU A 8 3.08 -6.18 20.02
CA LEU A 8 3.49 -6.22 18.61
C LEU A 8 3.91 -7.64 18.19
N ASN A 9 4.68 -8.34 19.01
CA ASN A 9 5.06 -9.74 18.75
C ASN A 9 3.86 -10.68 18.75
N ILE A 10 2.87 -10.47 19.62
CA ILE A 10 1.64 -11.28 19.64
C ILE A 10 0.81 -11.05 18.36
N CYS A 11 0.70 -9.79 17.89
CA CYS A 11 0.04 -9.48 16.62
C CYS A 11 0.75 -10.11 15.42
N ILE A 12 2.08 -10.07 15.37
CA ILE A 12 2.86 -10.68 14.28
C ILE A 12 2.71 -12.20 14.28
N ILE A 13 2.76 -12.84 15.45
CA ILE A 13 2.59 -14.30 15.59
C ILE A 13 1.16 -14.73 15.25
N SER A 14 0.14 -13.95 15.62
CA SER A 14 -1.25 -14.25 15.26
C SER A 14 -1.51 -14.15 13.77
N VAL A 15 -0.90 -13.19 13.08
CA VAL A 15 -0.97 -13.06 11.61
C VAL A 15 -0.27 -14.26 10.93
N PHE A 16 0.88 -14.71 11.46
CA PHE A 16 1.59 -15.89 10.93
C PHE A 16 0.82 -17.21 11.12
N LEU A 17 0.14 -17.38 12.25
CA LEU A 17 -0.65 -18.59 12.53
C LEU A 17 -1.93 -18.69 11.69
N VAL A 18 -2.52 -17.56 11.28
CA VAL A 18 -3.68 -17.54 10.37
C VAL A 18 -3.27 -17.96 8.94
N ILE A 19 -2.03 -17.68 8.53
CA ILE A 19 -1.52 -18.05 7.21
C ILE A 19 -1.29 -19.56 7.06
N GLN A 20 -1.04 -20.30 8.16
CA GLN A 20 -0.74 -21.74 8.11
C GLN A 20 -1.97 -22.66 8.02
N ASN A 21 -3.18 -22.17 8.30
CA ASN A 21 -4.40 -22.97 8.31
C ASN A 21 -5.21 -22.93 7.01
N VAL A 22 -4.69 -22.34 5.93
CA VAL A 22 -5.33 -22.40 4.61
C VAL A 22 -5.02 -23.74 3.96
N SER A 23 -5.90 -24.71 4.21
CA SER A 23 -5.94 -26.02 3.56
C SER A 23 -5.97 -25.89 2.04
N SER A 24 -5.20 -26.74 1.37
CA SER A 24 -5.10 -26.85 -0.09
C SER A 24 -6.44 -27.32 -0.68
N GLU A 25 -7.29 -26.41 -1.12
CA GLU A 25 -8.30 -26.73 -2.11
C GLU A 25 -7.67 -26.80 -3.51
N GLU A 26 -8.07 -27.79 -4.30
CA GLU A 26 -7.61 -28.04 -5.66
C GLU A 26 -7.64 -26.75 -6.50
N LYS A 27 -6.46 -26.33 -6.93
CA LYS A 27 -6.20 -25.12 -7.67
C LYS A 27 -6.76 -25.27 -9.08
N LYS A 28 -8.01 -24.83 -9.30
CA LYS A 28 -8.48 -24.53 -10.65
C LYS A 28 -7.56 -23.42 -11.18
N ILE A 29 -6.74 -23.75 -12.16
CA ILE A 29 -5.87 -22.78 -12.84
C ILE A 29 -6.79 -21.83 -13.60
N ILE A 30 -7.26 -20.80 -12.93
CA ILE A 30 -7.81 -19.62 -13.55
C ILE A 30 -6.59 -18.74 -13.75
N GLU A 31 -6.22 -18.50 -15.00
CA GLU A 31 -5.23 -17.49 -15.37
C GLU A 31 -5.68 -16.17 -14.75
N LYS A 32 -5.06 -15.77 -13.63
CA LYS A 32 -5.40 -14.56 -12.91
C LYS A 32 -4.55 -13.43 -13.44
N ASP A 33 -5.22 -12.34 -13.73
CA ASP A 33 -4.67 -11.12 -14.29
C ASP A 33 -3.75 -10.40 -13.30
N HIS A 34 -2.77 -9.69 -13.81
CA HIS A 34 -1.99 -8.73 -13.05
C HIS A 34 -2.69 -7.39 -13.03
N GLU A 35 -2.78 -6.75 -11.87
CA GLU A 35 -3.31 -5.40 -11.75
C GLU A 35 -2.19 -4.39 -11.55
N TRP A 36 -2.26 -3.31 -12.31
CA TRP A 36 -1.32 -2.21 -12.23
C TRP A 36 -2.03 -0.92 -11.84
N ASN A 37 -1.54 -0.27 -10.81
CA ASN A 37 -1.98 1.02 -10.35
C ASN A 37 -0.96 2.08 -10.71
N PHE A 38 -1.40 3.10 -11.44
CA PHE A 38 -0.64 4.32 -11.67
C PHE A 38 -1.23 5.41 -10.82
N TYR A 39 -0.41 6.11 -10.08
CA TYR A 39 -0.90 7.17 -9.22
C TYR A 39 -0.01 8.40 -9.27
N SER A 40 -0.65 9.56 -9.10
CA SER A 40 0.01 10.86 -9.02
C SER A 40 -0.64 11.66 -7.91
N GLY A 41 0.14 12.49 -7.24
CA GLY A 41 -0.39 13.24 -6.11
C GLY A 41 0.59 14.20 -5.51
N MET A 42 0.40 14.45 -4.22
CA MET A 42 1.22 15.36 -3.44
C MET A 42 1.77 14.66 -2.21
N PHE A 43 3.08 14.65 -2.12
CA PHE A 43 3.82 14.24 -0.94
C PHE A 43 3.84 15.39 0.07
N ASP A 44 3.69 15.06 1.36
CA ASP A 44 3.69 15.98 2.48
C ASP A 44 2.66 17.13 2.35
N PHE A 45 1.44 16.74 2.02
CA PHE A 45 0.33 17.67 1.79
C PHE A 45 0.09 18.66 2.94
N SER A 46 0.39 18.24 4.17
CA SER A 46 0.17 19.03 5.38
C SER A 46 1.26 20.07 5.69
N ASP A 47 2.43 19.99 5.03
CA ASP A 47 3.57 20.89 5.26
C ASP A 47 3.83 21.76 4.00
N ASP A 48 3.47 23.05 4.08
CA ASP A 48 3.60 23.98 2.95
C ASP A 48 5.06 24.15 2.46
N GLY A 49 6.03 23.94 3.33
CA GLY A 49 7.45 24.12 3.00
C GLY A 49 8.13 22.92 2.33
N LYS A 50 7.46 21.75 2.31
CA LYS A 50 8.04 20.49 1.83
C LYS A 50 7.12 19.69 0.91
N ARG A 51 6.08 20.34 0.39
CA ARG A 51 5.19 19.72 -0.61
C ARG A 51 5.93 19.44 -1.91
N ALA A 52 5.79 18.22 -2.41
CA ALA A 52 6.33 17.83 -3.70
C ALA A 52 5.29 17.02 -4.49
N SER A 53 5.19 17.26 -5.79
CA SER A 53 4.44 16.38 -6.67
C SER A 53 5.09 15.00 -6.68
N LEU A 54 4.27 13.95 -6.81
CA LEU A 54 4.77 12.59 -6.89
C LEU A 54 4.10 11.82 -8.03
N PHE A 55 4.81 10.79 -8.48
CA PHE A 55 4.31 9.73 -9.34
C PHE A 55 4.69 8.37 -8.75
N GLY A 56 3.82 7.40 -8.95
CA GLY A 56 4.11 6.04 -8.51
C GLY A 56 3.38 5.00 -9.33
N ILE A 57 3.88 3.78 -9.18
CA ILE A 57 3.33 2.57 -9.77
C ILE A 57 3.26 1.48 -8.71
N GLN A 58 2.16 0.74 -8.71
CA GLN A 58 1.97 -0.40 -7.82
C GLN A 58 1.47 -1.59 -8.64
N HIS A 59 2.03 -2.74 -8.37
CA HIS A 59 1.62 -4.01 -8.92
C HIS A 59 0.95 -4.85 -7.84
N GLN A 60 -0.19 -5.43 -8.16
CA GLN A 60 -0.89 -6.42 -7.35
C GLN A 60 -0.76 -7.79 -8.01
N ASN A 61 -0.38 -8.79 -7.22
CA ASN A 61 -0.29 -10.16 -7.69
C ASN A 61 -1.59 -10.91 -7.37
N GLU A 62 -2.49 -10.97 -8.35
CA GLU A 62 -3.78 -11.63 -8.26
C GLU A 62 -3.68 -13.14 -7.95
N ASN A 63 -2.59 -13.81 -8.37
CA ASN A 63 -2.38 -15.23 -8.11
C ASN A 63 -2.20 -15.54 -6.61
N LEU A 64 -1.79 -14.55 -5.83
CA LEU A 64 -1.56 -14.66 -4.39
C LEU A 64 -2.72 -14.09 -3.57
N THR A 65 -3.77 -13.61 -4.22
CA THR A 65 -4.98 -13.10 -3.56
C THR A 65 -5.70 -14.19 -2.79
N ARG A 66 -6.18 -13.86 -1.61
CA ARG A 66 -6.91 -14.76 -0.70
C ARG A 66 -8.14 -14.09 -0.13
N GLU A 67 -9.23 -14.82 -0.13
CA GLU A 67 -10.43 -14.43 0.59
C GLU A 67 -10.24 -14.69 2.09
N SER A 68 -10.63 -13.72 2.91
CA SER A 68 -10.57 -13.80 4.36
C SER A 68 -11.76 -13.08 5.00
N PHE A 69 -11.92 -13.24 6.32
CA PHE A 69 -12.91 -12.45 7.07
C PHE A 69 -12.61 -10.93 7.07
N LEU A 70 -11.39 -10.53 6.69
CA LEU A 70 -10.97 -9.14 6.49
C LEU A 70 -11.13 -8.68 5.02
N GLY A 71 -11.95 -9.35 4.22
CA GLY A 71 -12.11 -9.09 2.79
C GLY A 71 -11.09 -9.83 1.93
N THR A 72 -11.03 -9.45 0.67
CA THR A 72 -10.08 -10.00 -0.31
C THR A 72 -8.70 -9.40 -0.06
N ILE A 73 -7.74 -10.21 0.39
CA ILE A 73 -6.37 -9.78 0.71
C ILE A 73 -5.44 -10.10 -0.45
N SER A 74 -4.67 -9.10 -0.89
CA SER A 74 -3.71 -9.21 -1.99
C SER A 74 -2.35 -8.65 -1.60
N PRO A 75 -1.24 -9.32 -1.96
CA PRO A 75 0.09 -8.74 -1.85
C PRO A 75 0.29 -7.68 -2.92
N VAL A 76 0.97 -6.60 -2.55
CA VAL A 76 1.29 -5.48 -3.43
C VAL A 76 2.77 -5.13 -3.34
N THR A 77 3.32 -4.65 -4.45
CA THR A 77 4.68 -4.12 -4.52
C THR A 77 4.67 -2.87 -5.38
N GLY A 78 5.36 -1.82 -4.96
CA GLY A 78 5.31 -0.57 -5.69
C GLY A 78 6.53 0.31 -5.47
N PHE A 79 6.55 1.38 -6.25
CA PHE A 79 7.58 2.40 -6.24
C PHE A 79 6.96 3.78 -6.44
N MET A 80 7.51 4.76 -5.75
CA MET A 80 7.10 6.15 -5.85
C MET A 80 8.33 7.05 -5.92
N VAL A 81 8.22 8.13 -6.68
CA VAL A 81 9.24 9.19 -6.78
C VAL A 81 8.58 10.54 -6.67
N THR A 82 9.22 11.48 -5.99
CA THR A 82 8.78 12.88 -5.89
C THR A 82 9.57 13.79 -6.84
N ALA A 83 9.05 14.99 -7.09
CA ALA A 83 9.76 16.02 -7.86
C ALA A 83 11.09 16.42 -7.21
N ASP A 84 11.24 16.28 -5.90
CA ASP A 84 12.47 16.52 -5.16
C ASP A 84 13.40 15.29 -5.10
N SER A 85 13.16 14.30 -5.97
CA SER A 85 13.95 13.06 -6.08
C SER A 85 13.89 12.17 -4.82
N ALA A 86 12.96 12.38 -3.91
CA ALA A 86 12.70 11.41 -2.87
C ALA A 86 12.05 10.16 -3.47
N THR A 87 12.42 8.99 -2.99
CA THR A 87 11.97 7.69 -3.52
C THR A 87 11.46 6.79 -2.41
N TYR A 88 10.49 5.93 -2.73
CA TYR A 88 9.98 4.93 -1.81
C TYR A 88 9.68 3.63 -2.55
N ALA A 89 10.44 2.59 -2.27
CA ALA A 89 10.21 1.25 -2.79
C ALA A 89 9.59 0.39 -1.68
N TYR A 90 8.45 -0.23 -1.94
CA TYR A 90 7.68 -0.89 -0.90
C TYR A 90 7.05 -2.20 -1.36
N THR A 91 6.77 -3.06 -0.39
CA THR A 91 5.94 -4.25 -0.55
C THR A 91 5.07 -4.42 0.68
N GLY A 92 3.93 -5.08 0.54
CA GLY A 92 3.02 -5.29 1.66
C GLY A 92 1.72 -5.94 1.23
N VAL A 93 0.65 -5.59 1.92
CA VAL A 93 -0.67 -6.16 1.69
C VAL A 93 -1.73 -5.07 1.62
N GLN A 94 -2.76 -5.34 0.84
CA GLN A 94 -4.00 -4.58 0.84
C GLN A 94 -5.19 -5.50 1.06
N ALA A 95 -6.27 -4.95 1.64
CA ALA A 95 -7.56 -5.60 1.69
C ALA A 95 -8.55 -4.82 0.82
N GLN A 96 -9.44 -5.51 0.10
CA GLN A 96 -10.42 -4.87 -0.76
C GLN A 96 -11.83 -5.17 -0.27
N TYR A 97 -12.62 -4.13 -0.13
CA TYR A 97 -14.05 -4.18 0.20
C TYR A 97 -14.84 -3.51 -0.90
N LYS A 98 -15.83 -4.22 -1.46
CA LYS A 98 -16.66 -3.70 -2.54
C LYS A 98 -18.08 -3.45 -2.08
N ILE A 99 -18.57 -2.22 -2.26
CA ILE A 99 -19.94 -1.79 -1.96
C ILE A 99 -20.56 -1.21 -3.24
N GLY A 100 -21.24 -2.04 -4.00
CA GLY A 100 -21.74 -1.65 -5.32
C GLY A 100 -20.59 -1.34 -6.28
N LYS A 101 -20.47 -0.08 -6.72
CA LYS A 101 -19.36 0.38 -7.57
C LYS A 101 -18.20 1.01 -6.79
N LEU A 102 -18.36 1.18 -5.48
CA LEU A 102 -17.34 1.76 -4.61
C LEU A 102 -16.44 0.65 -4.08
N ASN A 103 -15.13 0.81 -4.23
CA ASN A 103 -14.12 0.00 -3.60
C ASN A 103 -13.44 0.81 -2.49
N ILE A 104 -13.26 0.17 -1.33
CA ILE A 104 -12.53 0.70 -0.18
C ILE A 104 -11.33 -0.22 0.04
N ILE A 105 -10.12 0.33 -0.08
CA ILE A 105 -8.90 -0.47 -0.13
C ILE A 105 -7.90 0.05 0.91
N PRO A 106 -7.97 -0.41 2.17
CA PRO A 106 -6.90 -0.19 3.12
C PRO A 106 -5.67 -1.01 2.77
N SER A 107 -4.47 -0.44 2.95
CA SER A 107 -3.22 -1.13 2.76
C SER A 107 -2.18 -0.78 3.82
N PHE A 108 -1.23 -1.70 4.02
CA PHE A 108 -0.05 -1.51 4.85
C PHE A 108 1.17 -2.02 4.11
N THR A 109 2.10 -1.10 3.81
CA THR A 109 3.24 -1.38 2.94
C THR A 109 4.52 -0.82 3.56
N PRO A 110 5.29 -1.66 4.28
CA PRO A 110 6.66 -1.32 4.65
C PRO A 110 7.56 -1.16 3.42
N GLY A 111 8.58 -0.30 3.52
CA GLY A 111 9.47 -0.05 2.40
C GLY A 111 10.74 0.67 2.78
N LEU A 112 11.52 0.97 1.75
CA LEU A 112 12.77 1.71 1.84
C LEU A 112 12.58 3.10 1.25
N TYR A 113 12.89 4.11 2.04
CA TYR A 113 12.80 5.51 1.67
C TYR A 113 14.18 6.11 1.44
N GLY A 114 14.33 6.82 0.34
CA GLY A 114 15.47 7.68 0.06
C GLY A 114 15.01 9.12 -0.03
N GLU A 115 15.60 10.00 0.76
CA GLU A 115 15.14 11.39 0.88
C GLU A 115 15.41 12.25 -0.37
N GLY A 116 16.47 11.94 -1.15
CA GLY A 116 16.90 12.79 -2.25
C GLY A 116 17.15 14.23 -1.79
N ASN A 117 16.48 15.19 -2.45
CA ASN A 117 16.43 16.59 -2.05
C ASN A 117 15.14 16.94 -1.27
N GLY A 118 14.32 15.93 -0.96
CA GLY A 118 13.02 16.08 -0.32
C GLY A 118 13.11 16.13 1.21
N LYS A 119 12.06 15.61 1.84
CA LYS A 119 11.96 15.61 3.30
C LYS A 119 12.69 14.41 3.90
N ASP A 120 13.58 14.67 4.86
CA ASP A 120 14.20 13.63 5.66
C ASP A 120 13.19 13.08 6.68
N LEU A 121 12.87 11.78 6.57
CA LEU A 121 11.92 11.08 7.45
C LEU A 121 12.59 10.45 8.69
N GLY A 122 13.93 10.54 8.77
CA GLY A 122 14.69 10.11 9.94
C GLY A 122 15.12 8.65 9.95
N HIS A 123 14.65 7.83 9.02
CA HIS A 123 15.06 6.43 8.88
C HIS A 123 14.85 5.92 7.45
N ILE A 124 15.68 4.98 7.02
CA ILE A 124 15.56 4.37 5.69
C ILE A 124 14.35 3.42 5.59
N VAL A 125 13.98 2.75 6.68
CA VAL A 125 12.80 1.89 6.74
C VAL A 125 11.61 2.72 7.19
N GLU A 126 10.60 2.77 6.33
CA GLU A 126 9.34 3.48 6.56
C GLU A 126 8.15 2.55 6.37
N PHE A 127 7.03 2.91 6.99
CA PHE A 127 5.78 2.16 6.92
C PHE A 127 4.69 3.08 6.36
N LYS A 128 4.14 2.71 5.21
CA LYS A 128 3.01 3.43 4.61
C LYS A 128 1.71 2.73 5.00
N SER A 129 0.81 3.48 5.66
CA SER A 129 -0.57 3.09 5.91
C SER A 129 -1.48 3.92 5.01
N GLU A 130 -2.31 3.28 4.19
CA GLU A 130 -3.12 3.94 3.18
C GLU A 130 -4.57 3.49 3.23
N VAL A 131 -5.48 4.41 2.93
CA VAL A 131 -6.86 4.10 2.57
C VAL A 131 -7.13 4.70 1.20
N GLN A 132 -7.48 3.85 0.24
CA GLN A 132 -7.90 4.22 -1.09
C GLN A 132 -9.42 4.04 -1.22
N LEU A 133 -10.05 4.99 -1.90
CA LEU A 133 -11.45 4.93 -2.35
C LEU A 133 -11.46 4.99 -3.86
N SER A 134 -12.03 4.02 -4.55
CA SER A 134 -12.12 4.00 -6.00
C SER A 134 -13.51 3.61 -6.50
N LEU A 135 -13.80 4.01 -7.73
CA LEU A 135 -15.03 3.72 -8.43
C LEU A 135 -14.75 2.98 -9.73
N ASP A 136 -15.49 1.92 -10.00
CA ASP A 136 -15.46 1.24 -11.29
C ASP A 136 -15.96 2.21 -12.39
N ILE A 137 -15.08 2.59 -13.33
CA ILE A 137 -15.42 3.48 -14.45
C ILE A 137 -15.59 2.72 -15.77
N PHE A 138 -14.82 1.66 -15.97
CA PHE A 138 -14.91 0.72 -17.09
C PHE A 138 -14.79 -0.72 -16.58
N SER A 139 -14.97 -1.70 -17.48
CA SER A 139 -14.96 -3.13 -17.11
C SER A 139 -13.69 -3.58 -16.38
N ASN A 140 -12.55 -2.95 -16.67
CA ASN A 140 -11.24 -3.30 -16.11
C ASN A 140 -10.48 -2.06 -15.59
N SER A 141 -11.17 -0.96 -15.30
CA SER A 141 -10.50 0.27 -14.87
C SER A 141 -11.29 0.95 -13.77
N GLU A 142 -10.56 1.45 -12.79
CA GLU A 142 -11.09 2.21 -11.68
C GLU A 142 -10.39 3.57 -11.61
N LEU A 143 -11.11 4.56 -11.12
CA LEU A 143 -10.57 5.86 -10.75
C LEU A 143 -10.77 6.05 -9.26
N GLY A 144 -9.71 6.41 -8.57
CA GLY A 144 -9.72 6.53 -7.13
C GLY A 144 -8.90 7.68 -6.58
N PHE A 145 -9.08 7.87 -5.30
CA PHE A 145 -8.30 8.80 -4.48
C PHE A 145 -7.79 8.06 -3.26
N SER A 146 -6.54 8.33 -2.87
CA SER A 146 -5.99 7.79 -1.63
C SER A 146 -5.48 8.86 -0.68
N TYR A 147 -5.55 8.51 0.58
CA TYR A 147 -4.93 9.21 1.69
C TYR A 147 -4.01 8.23 2.40
N ASN A 148 -2.75 8.59 2.55
CA ASN A 148 -1.79 7.75 3.24
C ASN A 148 -0.87 8.54 4.16
N HIS A 149 -0.32 7.83 5.14
CA HIS A 149 0.64 8.31 6.12
C HIS A 149 1.87 7.42 6.07
N ILE A 150 3.04 8.04 6.00
CA ILE A 150 4.32 7.33 6.02
C ILE A 150 5.02 7.66 7.34
N SER A 151 5.53 6.65 8.05
CA SER A 151 6.23 6.85 9.31
C SER A 151 7.22 5.72 9.58
N ASN A 152 8.30 6.02 10.30
CA ASN A 152 9.30 5.01 10.69
C ASN A 152 8.97 4.29 12.01
N ALA A 153 7.78 4.47 12.56
CA ALA A 153 7.37 3.88 13.84
C ALA A 153 8.38 4.14 15.00
N SER A 154 9.05 5.28 14.98
CA SER A 154 10.09 5.65 15.93
C SER A 154 11.35 4.78 15.90
N LEU A 155 11.70 4.22 14.72
CA LEU A 155 12.97 3.54 14.50
C LEU A 155 14.13 4.53 14.36
N GLY A 156 13.87 5.76 13.91
CA GLY A 156 14.85 6.85 13.80
C GLY A 156 14.74 7.87 14.94
N ASP A 157 15.65 8.83 14.94
CA ASP A 157 15.70 9.93 15.94
C ASP A 157 14.57 10.94 15.76
N LYS A 158 13.97 10.97 14.57
CA LYS A 158 12.79 11.80 14.24
C LYS A 158 11.78 10.98 13.42
N ASN A 159 10.54 11.37 13.48
CA ASN A 159 9.44 10.74 12.75
C ASN A 159 8.42 11.81 12.34
N PRO A 160 8.71 12.61 11.30
CA PRO A 160 7.86 13.73 10.89
C PRO A 160 6.51 13.33 10.29
N GLY A 161 6.38 12.06 9.84
CA GLY A 161 5.10 11.46 9.42
C GLY A 161 4.35 12.23 8.32
N PRO A 162 4.91 12.34 7.09
CA PRO A 162 4.26 13.05 6.00
C PRO A 162 2.90 12.44 5.63
N ILE A 163 1.96 13.32 5.30
CA ILE A 163 0.67 12.92 4.71
C ILE A 163 0.78 13.01 3.20
N VAL A 164 0.37 11.96 2.53
CA VAL A 164 0.39 11.86 1.05
C VAL A 164 -1.03 11.67 0.54
N THR A 165 -1.38 12.43 -0.49
CA THR A 165 -2.67 12.31 -1.17
C THR A 165 -2.44 12.04 -2.65
N CYS A 166 -3.16 11.06 -3.21
CA CYS A 166 -2.99 10.67 -4.61
C CYS A 166 -4.33 10.49 -5.33
N LEU A 167 -4.32 10.84 -6.61
CA LEU A 167 -5.28 10.36 -7.60
C LEU A 167 -4.73 9.05 -8.19
N ILE A 168 -5.55 8.03 -8.25
CA ILE A 168 -5.15 6.68 -8.64
C ILE A 168 -5.95 6.27 -9.87
N PHE A 169 -5.26 5.69 -10.83
CA PHE A 169 -5.83 5.00 -11.97
C PHE A 169 -5.39 3.55 -11.93
N LEU A 170 -6.36 2.65 -11.75
CA LEU A 170 -6.15 1.21 -11.75
C LEU A 170 -6.51 0.67 -13.12
N ASN A 171 -5.64 -0.16 -13.66
CA ASN A 171 -5.88 -0.88 -14.91
C ASN A 171 -5.59 -2.37 -14.71
N GLY A 172 -6.64 -3.18 -14.65
CA GLY A 172 -6.54 -4.62 -14.71
C GLY A 172 -6.23 -5.04 -16.15
N SER A 173 -5.00 -5.44 -16.45
CA SER A 173 -4.69 -5.98 -17.78
C SER A 173 -4.89 -7.48 -17.79
N LYS A 174 -5.86 -7.94 -18.60
CA LYS A 174 -5.87 -9.34 -19.06
C LYS A 174 -4.73 -9.49 -20.06
N ILE A 175 -3.64 -10.12 -19.63
CA ILE A 175 -2.65 -10.61 -20.58
C ILE A 175 -3.28 -11.87 -21.19
N ILE A 176 -3.73 -11.74 -22.44
CA ILE A 176 -4.24 -12.83 -23.27
C ILE A 176 -3.06 -13.73 -23.66
#